data_d4147d1beb795adffd14ee763c6499c7
#
_entry.id   d4147d1beb795adffd14ee763c6499c7
#
_cell.length_a   1.000
_cell.length_b   1.000
_cell.length_c   1.000
_cell.angle_alpha   90.00
_cell.angle_beta   90.00
_cell.angle_gamma   90.00
#
_symmetry.space_group_name_H-M   'P 1'
#
loop_
_entity.id
_entity.type
_entity.pdbx_description
1 polymer ?
#
loop_
_entity_poly.entity_id
_entity_poly.type
_entity_poly.pdbx_seq_one_letter_code
_entity_poly.pdbx_strand_id
1 'polypeptide(L)'
;MAGMSSLVRIVNAGVPGSQDRVDVVLRDGVVASVGPAGTVSASDSTMQTKAHTTSLEYATNAIASGSVSIPTSAAAPADETTIDADGLWVIPGLWDCHTHFTQWAKTLGRLDLINARSAAEAMDMLRRHLDERRAADTLDPDAFVVGMRFRHSLWADDEQPTLAAIDAVTGEQPVALSSADMHCGWVNSAAARRLGVHVDESGLVGELEWFNAYTAFDKAPGAAEETDRLLREAEQDAASKGVVGIRDYEMAENIDTWINRFAAGINGLRVDAGVYPERLRAAIDAGWHTGKELPGSAGLGHVGAMKLISDGSLNPRSAYCSTPYSGIEPLTYGTLSYTPQQIEDYMRLATEHGFDIACHAIGDEANTIALNAVAATHAHGSIEHAQMLKPVDIPRFAELGLTASIQPQHAMDDRDVITRFWANPAGIPYPFRALHDAGTTLRMGSDAPVAPLDPWLAISAAVLGTESSDREPFQPEQCLDVHTSLAASTATGRDRLASGDPADVVLLDADPYAADTPEAMRAMPQHVVMTLLCGERTY
;
A
#
# COMPACT_ATOMS: atom_id res chain seq x y z
N MET A 1 10.75 26.69 -11.85
CA MET A 1 11.98 26.55 -12.69
C MET A 1 11.54 25.89 -13.96
N ALA A 2 11.83 26.46 -15.16
CA ALA A 2 11.51 25.80 -16.43
C ALA A 2 12.32 24.50 -16.48
N GLY A 3 11.63 23.35 -16.56
CA GLY A 3 12.24 22.05 -16.49
C GLY A 3 13.24 21.87 -17.62
N MET A 4 14.47 21.51 -17.25
CA MET A 4 15.42 20.93 -18.20
C MET A 4 14.80 19.62 -18.66
N SER A 5 14.69 19.42 -19.99
CA SER A 5 14.24 18.14 -20.56
C SER A 5 15.23 17.07 -20.13
N SER A 6 14.81 16.12 -19.30
CA SER A 6 15.64 15.00 -18.90
C SER A 6 15.48 13.85 -19.91
N LEU A 7 16.59 13.37 -20.44
CA LEU A 7 16.63 12.22 -21.35
C LEU A 7 17.41 11.10 -20.67
N VAL A 8 16.74 9.99 -20.36
CA VAL A 8 17.38 8.79 -19.84
C VAL A 8 17.23 7.66 -20.84
N ARG A 9 18.33 7.00 -21.14
CA ARG A 9 18.36 5.79 -21.98
C ARG A 9 18.79 4.61 -21.13
N ILE A 10 17.95 3.58 -21.09
CA ILE A 10 18.29 2.28 -20.52
C ILE A 10 18.58 1.38 -21.71
N VAL A 11 19.80 0.89 -21.82
CA VAL A 11 20.22 0.08 -22.98
C VAL A 11 20.47 -1.36 -22.58
N ASN A 12 20.16 -2.27 -23.50
CA ASN A 12 20.47 -3.70 -23.39
C ASN A 12 19.78 -4.41 -22.19
N ALA A 13 18.61 -3.93 -21.73
CA ALA A 13 17.86 -4.55 -20.64
C ALA A 13 17.16 -5.84 -21.09
N GLY A 14 17.13 -6.86 -20.23
CA GLY A 14 16.36 -8.08 -20.40
C GLY A 14 14.86 -7.84 -20.21
N VAL A 15 14.05 -8.58 -20.95
CA VAL A 15 12.60 -8.63 -20.77
C VAL A 15 12.25 -9.87 -19.95
N PRO A 16 11.55 -9.74 -18.81
CA PRO A 16 11.20 -10.88 -17.97
C PRO A 16 10.54 -12.02 -18.73
N GLY A 17 10.94 -13.26 -18.45
CA GLY A 17 10.42 -14.45 -19.10
C GLY A 17 10.81 -14.60 -20.57
N SER A 18 11.76 -13.79 -21.08
CA SER A 18 12.22 -13.81 -22.49
C SER A 18 13.74 -13.75 -22.58
N GLN A 19 14.27 -14.15 -23.72
CA GLN A 19 15.68 -13.91 -24.06
C GLN A 19 15.89 -12.59 -24.81
N ASP A 20 14.82 -11.85 -25.06
CA ASP A 20 14.87 -10.58 -25.76
C ASP A 20 15.55 -9.52 -24.91
N ARG A 21 16.27 -8.62 -25.61
CA ARG A 21 16.87 -7.42 -25.02
C ARG A 21 16.25 -6.18 -25.66
N VAL A 22 16.02 -5.17 -24.85
CA VAL A 22 15.40 -3.91 -25.27
C VAL A 22 16.21 -2.71 -24.84
N ASP A 23 16.08 -1.65 -25.62
CA ASP A 23 16.44 -0.29 -25.21
C ASP A 23 15.15 0.46 -24.87
N VAL A 24 15.19 1.24 -23.79
CA VAL A 24 14.10 2.09 -23.32
C VAL A 24 14.58 3.54 -23.30
N VAL A 25 13.80 4.44 -23.88
CA VAL A 25 14.06 5.89 -23.81
C VAL A 25 12.99 6.53 -22.95
N LEU A 26 13.42 7.20 -21.89
CA LEU A 26 12.58 8.00 -21.00
C LEU A 26 12.82 9.47 -21.31
N ARG A 27 11.74 10.23 -21.48
CA ARG A 27 11.81 11.67 -21.77
C ARG A 27 10.65 12.39 -21.11
N ASP A 28 10.96 13.46 -20.37
CA ASP A 28 9.95 14.34 -19.76
C ASP A 28 8.91 13.58 -18.93
N GLY A 29 9.37 12.59 -18.15
CA GLY A 29 8.53 11.80 -17.25
C GLY A 29 7.69 10.69 -17.92
N VAL A 30 7.90 10.42 -19.22
CA VAL A 30 7.21 9.35 -19.94
C VAL A 30 8.19 8.42 -20.67
N VAL A 31 7.77 7.18 -20.92
CA VAL A 31 8.45 6.24 -21.79
C VAL A 31 8.25 6.70 -23.24
N ALA A 32 9.26 7.31 -23.83
CA ALA A 32 9.19 7.81 -25.21
C ALA A 32 9.20 6.66 -26.23
N SER A 33 10.03 5.65 -25.99
CA SER A 33 10.08 4.46 -26.86
C SER A 33 10.65 3.24 -26.13
N VAL A 34 10.22 2.06 -26.59
CA VAL A 34 10.79 0.75 -26.24
C VAL A 34 11.02 0.00 -27.56
N GLY A 35 12.20 -0.55 -27.76
CA GLY A 35 12.54 -1.29 -28.99
C GLY A 35 13.67 -2.30 -28.76
N PRO A 36 13.93 -3.20 -29.74
CA PRO A 36 15.03 -4.15 -29.65
C PRO A 36 16.37 -3.46 -29.37
N ALA A 37 17.23 -4.10 -28.56
CA ALA A 37 18.53 -3.53 -28.21
C ALA A 37 19.35 -3.10 -29.44
N GLY A 38 19.93 -1.90 -29.36
CA GLY A 38 20.72 -1.29 -30.45
C GLY A 38 19.90 -0.66 -31.58
N THR A 39 18.55 -0.66 -31.51
CA THR A 39 17.70 -0.09 -32.59
C THR A 39 17.11 1.26 -32.26
N VAL A 40 17.04 1.65 -30.98
CA VAL A 40 16.40 2.89 -30.54
C VAL A 40 17.41 4.02 -30.50
N SER A 41 17.19 5.07 -31.30
CA SER A 41 18.02 6.27 -31.37
C SER A 41 17.41 7.42 -30.55
N ALA A 42 18.27 8.26 -29.98
CA ALA A 42 17.83 9.49 -29.28
C ALA A 42 17.07 10.46 -30.23
N SER A 43 17.23 10.30 -31.55
CA SER A 43 16.56 11.11 -32.58
C SER A 43 15.18 10.61 -33.01
N ASP A 44 14.73 9.42 -32.55
CA ASP A 44 13.42 8.84 -32.92
C ASP A 44 12.25 9.47 -32.18
N SER A 45 12.19 10.81 -32.18
CA SER A 45 11.15 11.59 -31.50
C SER A 45 10.25 12.34 -32.48
N THR A 46 9.65 11.64 -33.44
CA THR A 46 8.45 12.16 -34.12
C THR A 46 7.22 11.51 -33.52
N MET A 47 6.65 12.15 -32.50
CA MET A 47 5.30 11.82 -32.04
C MET A 47 4.31 12.01 -33.18
N GLN A 48 3.90 10.91 -33.82
CA GLN A 48 2.59 10.86 -34.44
C GLN A 48 1.59 10.47 -33.37
N THR A 49 1.00 11.48 -32.75
CA THR A 49 -0.21 11.33 -31.92
C THR A 49 -1.35 10.86 -32.83
N LYS A 50 -1.48 9.55 -33.00
CA LYS A 50 -2.75 8.94 -33.34
C LYS A 50 -3.37 8.48 -32.03
N ALA A 51 -4.35 9.24 -31.57
CA ALA A 51 -5.24 8.85 -30.50
C ALA A 51 -5.91 7.52 -30.89
N HIS A 52 -5.47 6.42 -30.31
CA HIS A 52 -6.29 5.23 -30.16
C HIS A 52 -6.94 5.29 -28.78
N THR A 53 -8.20 5.72 -28.81
CA THR A 53 -9.16 5.56 -27.72
C THR A 53 -9.34 4.08 -27.43
N THR A 54 -8.67 3.58 -26.43
CA THR A 54 -9.06 2.40 -25.68
C THR A 54 -8.82 2.73 -24.20
N SER A 55 -9.91 2.87 -23.51
CA SER A 55 -10.15 3.06 -22.10
C SER A 55 -8.94 2.88 -21.15
N LEU A 56 -8.23 3.97 -20.91
CA LEU A 56 -7.55 4.28 -19.68
C LEU A 56 -8.42 5.36 -19.02
N GLU A 57 -9.44 4.98 -18.29
CA GLU A 57 -10.43 5.91 -17.71
C GLU A 57 -9.89 6.78 -16.57
N TYR A 58 -8.57 6.84 -16.38
CA TYR A 58 -7.94 7.71 -15.39
C TYR A 58 -7.11 8.87 -15.97
N ALA A 59 -7.04 9.05 -17.30
CA ALA A 59 -6.16 10.09 -17.90
C ALA A 59 -6.82 11.00 -18.93
N THR A 60 -8.14 11.02 -19.12
CA THR A 60 -8.74 11.72 -20.27
C THR A 60 -9.92 12.61 -19.96
N ASN A 61 -9.84 13.53 -19.00
CA ASN A 61 -10.81 14.63 -18.93
C ASN A 61 -10.19 16.02 -18.79
N ALA A 62 -9.04 16.29 -19.36
CA ALA A 62 -8.51 17.65 -19.40
C ALA A 62 -7.70 17.94 -20.66
N ILE A 63 -8.26 17.82 -21.85
CA ILE A 63 -7.81 18.62 -23.03
C ILE A 63 -8.97 18.70 -24.03
N ALA A 64 -9.79 19.72 -23.90
CA ALA A 64 -10.54 20.26 -25.02
C ALA A 64 -10.58 21.79 -24.89
N SER A 65 -9.95 22.41 -25.89
CA SER A 65 -9.98 23.82 -26.29
C SER A 65 -8.81 24.71 -25.86
N GLY A 66 -7.99 25.03 -26.86
CA GLY A 66 -7.07 26.17 -26.80
C GLY A 66 -5.78 25.93 -27.61
N SER A 67 -5.82 26.18 -28.91
CA SER A 67 -4.60 26.31 -29.73
C SER A 67 -3.79 27.53 -29.28
N VAL A 68 -2.68 27.30 -28.58
CA VAL A 68 -1.65 28.31 -28.33
C VAL A 68 -0.40 27.87 -29.06
N SER A 69 -0.02 28.61 -30.10
CA SER A 69 1.25 28.49 -30.78
C SER A 69 2.38 28.97 -29.87
N ILE A 70 3.25 28.07 -29.45
CA ILE A 70 4.46 28.41 -28.70
C ILE A 70 5.60 28.55 -29.72
N PRO A 71 6.36 29.67 -29.72
CA PRO A 71 7.51 29.83 -30.61
C PRO A 71 8.63 28.87 -30.15
N THR A 72 9.18 28.12 -31.11
CA THR A 72 10.35 27.26 -30.95
C THR A 72 11.59 28.10 -30.66
N SER A 73 11.93 28.24 -29.39
CA SER A 73 13.27 28.61 -28.96
C SER A 73 14.12 27.34 -28.96
N ALA A 74 15.28 27.36 -29.60
CA ALA A 74 16.23 26.25 -29.60
C ALA A 74 16.61 25.93 -28.15
N ALA A 75 16.17 24.75 -27.64
CA ALA A 75 16.51 24.26 -26.32
C ALA A 75 18.02 23.95 -26.25
N ALA A 76 18.65 24.25 -25.14
CA ALA A 76 19.97 23.75 -24.78
C ALA A 76 19.97 22.21 -24.83
N PRO A 77 21.11 21.55 -25.13
CA PRO A 77 21.16 20.08 -25.12
C PRO A 77 20.72 19.58 -23.77
N ALA A 78 19.74 18.67 -23.75
CA ALA A 78 19.31 17.96 -22.58
C ALA A 78 20.50 17.18 -22.01
N ASP A 79 20.68 17.17 -20.69
CA ASP A 79 21.62 16.25 -20.03
C ASP A 79 21.12 14.82 -20.32
N GLU A 80 21.83 14.12 -21.20
CA GLU A 80 21.51 12.73 -21.55
C GLU A 80 22.23 11.80 -20.57
N THR A 81 21.43 10.99 -19.85
CA THR A 81 21.96 9.93 -18.98
C THR A 81 21.75 8.57 -19.66
N THR A 82 22.81 7.78 -19.80
CA THR A 82 22.71 6.41 -20.30
C THR A 82 22.99 5.43 -19.18
N ILE A 83 22.08 4.48 -18.98
CA ILE A 83 22.16 3.37 -18.03
C ILE A 83 22.39 2.10 -18.87
N ASP A 84 23.54 1.47 -18.71
CA ASP A 84 23.79 0.14 -19.29
C ASP A 84 23.19 -0.91 -18.37
N ALA A 85 22.15 -1.58 -18.85
CA ALA A 85 21.40 -2.60 -18.12
C ALA A 85 21.76 -4.02 -18.59
N ASP A 86 22.98 -4.23 -19.09
CA ASP A 86 23.44 -5.58 -19.45
C ASP A 86 23.43 -6.51 -18.24
N GLY A 87 22.74 -7.65 -18.38
CA GLY A 87 22.52 -8.59 -17.27
C GLY A 87 21.37 -8.22 -16.34
N LEU A 88 20.69 -7.09 -16.53
CA LEU A 88 19.52 -6.68 -15.73
C LEU A 88 18.22 -6.88 -16.52
N TRP A 89 17.13 -7.06 -15.78
CA TRP A 89 15.76 -7.11 -16.30
C TRP A 89 15.04 -5.80 -16.00
N VAL A 90 14.22 -5.34 -16.96
CA VAL A 90 13.44 -4.11 -16.84
C VAL A 90 11.96 -4.42 -16.70
N ILE A 91 11.31 -3.84 -15.67
CA ILE A 91 9.86 -3.91 -15.46
C ILE A 91 9.30 -2.50 -15.23
N PRO A 92 7.97 -2.29 -15.41
CA PRO A 92 7.32 -1.07 -14.94
C PRO A 92 7.47 -0.93 -13.42
N GLY A 93 7.45 0.31 -12.92
CA GLY A 93 7.41 0.59 -11.50
C GLY A 93 6.19 -0.03 -10.83
N LEU A 94 6.40 -0.61 -9.64
CA LEU A 94 5.36 -1.30 -8.89
C LEU A 94 4.49 -0.30 -8.12
N TRP A 95 3.24 -0.67 -7.94
CA TRP A 95 2.27 0.07 -7.14
C TRP A 95 1.70 -0.80 -6.03
N ASP A 96 1.47 -0.19 -4.89
CA ASP A 96 0.61 -0.74 -3.86
C ASP A 96 -0.75 -0.04 -3.90
N CYS A 97 -1.78 -0.79 -4.31
CA CYS A 97 -3.09 -0.20 -4.58
C CYS A 97 -4.00 -0.10 -3.35
N HIS A 98 -3.48 -0.38 -2.15
CA HIS A 98 -4.23 -0.25 -0.90
C HIS A 98 -3.28 -0.12 0.28
N THR A 99 -3.12 1.10 0.80
CA THR A 99 -2.24 1.37 1.94
C THR A 99 -2.87 2.34 2.94
N HIS A 100 -2.36 2.31 4.18
CA HIS A 100 -2.46 3.35 5.18
C HIS A 100 -1.05 3.84 5.47
N PHE A 101 -0.54 4.71 4.59
CA PHE A 101 0.90 4.96 4.46
C PHE A 101 1.53 5.61 5.70
N THR A 102 0.79 6.50 6.39
CA THR A 102 1.28 7.08 7.65
C THR A 102 1.40 6.03 8.74
N GLN A 103 0.42 5.15 8.84
CA GLN A 103 0.45 4.06 9.81
C GLN A 103 1.60 3.10 9.49
N TRP A 104 1.82 2.76 8.22
CA TRP A 104 2.95 1.96 7.78
C TRP A 104 4.28 2.61 8.14
N ALA A 105 4.49 3.88 7.78
CA ALA A 105 5.71 4.62 8.10
C ALA A 105 6.01 4.57 9.61
N LYS A 106 4.99 4.78 10.44
CA LYS A 106 5.14 4.69 11.90
C LYS A 106 5.55 3.30 12.38
N THR A 107 5.20 2.22 11.66
CA THR A 107 5.65 0.86 12.05
C THR A 107 7.13 0.64 11.80
N LEU A 108 7.71 1.26 10.75
CA LEU A 108 9.14 1.12 10.45
C LEU A 108 10.04 1.67 11.57
N GLY A 109 9.60 2.75 12.23
CA GLY A 109 10.32 3.34 13.36
C GLY A 109 10.05 2.66 14.71
N ARG A 110 9.12 1.69 14.77
CA ARG A 110 8.73 1.03 16.02
C ARG A 110 9.55 -0.22 16.27
N LEU A 111 9.99 -0.37 17.52
CA LEU A 111 10.61 -1.61 17.98
C LEU A 111 9.57 -2.73 18.02
N ASP A 112 9.77 -3.79 17.26
CA ASP A 112 8.92 -4.98 17.29
C ASP A 112 9.40 -5.97 18.35
N LEU A 113 8.54 -6.25 19.34
CA LEU A 113 8.83 -7.11 20.47
C LEU A 113 8.13 -8.49 20.40
N ILE A 114 7.57 -8.86 19.25
CA ILE A 114 6.79 -10.10 19.10
C ILE A 114 7.60 -11.35 19.49
N ASN A 115 8.91 -11.32 19.27
CA ASN A 115 9.82 -12.42 19.55
C ASN A 115 10.42 -12.39 20.97
N ALA A 116 10.16 -11.36 21.76
CA ALA A 116 10.61 -11.30 23.16
C ALA A 116 9.85 -12.34 24.01
N ARG A 117 10.58 -13.15 24.73
CA ARG A 117 10.06 -14.23 25.60
C ARG A 117 10.10 -13.89 27.07
N SER A 118 10.66 -12.72 27.42
CA SER A 118 10.78 -12.21 28.78
C SER A 118 10.93 -10.69 28.80
N ALA A 119 10.74 -10.05 29.95
CA ALA A 119 11.03 -8.64 30.14
C ALA A 119 12.53 -8.34 29.89
N ALA A 120 13.41 -9.23 30.27
CA ALA A 120 14.87 -9.07 30.03
C ALA A 120 15.21 -9.07 28.54
N GLU A 121 14.67 -10.02 27.76
CA GLU A 121 14.85 -10.04 26.30
C GLU A 121 14.26 -8.79 25.62
N ALA A 122 13.07 -8.33 26.05
CA ALA A 122 12.47 -7.09 25.57
C ALA A 122 13.37 -5.88 25.84
N MET A 123 13.97 -5.79 27.02
CA MET A 123 14.90 -4.72 27.37
C MET A 123 16.21 -4.79 26.60
N ASP A 124 16.71 -5.97 26.27
CA ASP A 124 17.89 -6.13 25.42
C ASP A 124 17.61 -5.72 23.97
N MET A 125 16.40 -6.01 23.46
CA MET A 125 15.96 -5.53 22.13
C MET A 125 15.83 -4.01 22.13
N LEU A 126 15.19 -3.43 23.16
CA LEU A 126 15.04 -1.98 23.31
C LEU A 126 16.40 -1.27 23.38
N ARG A 127 17.36 -1.80 24.15
CA ARG A 127 18.71 -1.22 24.27
C ARG A 127 19.38 -1.16 22.89
N ARG A 128 19.37 -2.25 22.13
CA ARG A 128 19.95 -2.29 20.77
C ARG A 128 19.28 -1.26 19.85
N HIS A 129 17.96 -1.20 19.84
CA HIS A 129 17.22 -0.23 19.04
C HIS A 129 17.59 1.22 19.38
N LEU A 130 17.71 1.55 20.67
CA LEU A 130 18.14 2.89 21.11
C LEU A 130 19.58 3.19 20.71
N ASP A 131 20.48 2.20 20.82
CA ASP A 131 21.91 2.38 20.46
C ASP A 131 22.07 2.55 18.94
N GLU A 132 21.32 1.81 18.14
CA GLU A 132 21.28 1.96 16.68
C GLU A 132 20.77 3.36 16.28
N ARG A 133 19.68 3.83 16.87
CA ARG A 133 19.15 5.17 16.61
C ARG A 133 20.09 6.29 17.06
N ARG A 134 20.81 6.11 18.18
CA ARG A 134 21.87 7.05 18.63
C ARG A 134 23.02 7.08 17.64
N ALA A 135 23.48 5.92 17.18
CA ALA A 135 24.58 5.81 16.22
C ALA A 135 24.24 6.44 14.86
N ALA A 136 22.97 6.37 14.45
CA ALA A 136 22.45 6.97 13.22
C ALA A 136 22.05 8.46 13.37
N ASP A 137 22.20 9.05 14.56
CA ASP A 137 21.76 10.43 14.89
C ASP A 137 20.26 10.66 14.60
N THR A 138 19.45 9.64 14.83
CA THR A 138 17.98 9.66 14.59
C THR A 138 17.16 9.63 15.88
N LEU A 139 17.81 9.64 17.06
CA LEU A 139 17.13 9.64 18.35
C LEU A 139 16.92 11.07 18.87
N ASP A 140 15.69 11.58 18.71
CA ASP A 140 15.30 12.84 19.32
C ASP A 140 15.00 12.62 20.82
N PRO A 141 15.68 13.33 21.76
CA PRO A 141 15.46 13.18 23.19
C PRO A 141 14.06 13.61 23.65
N ASP A 142 13.37 14.42 22.83
CA ASP A 142 12.02 14.90 23.11
C ASP A 142 10.91 14.07 22.44
N ALA A 143 11.24 13.21 21.48
CA ALA A 143 10.27 12.33 20.84
C ALA A 143 10.05 11.03 21.64
N PHE A 144 8.85 10.47 21.54
CA PHE A 144 8.60 9.14 22.09
C PHE A 144 9.25 8.06 21.24
N VAL A 145 9.96 7.13 21.88
CA VAL A 145 10.30 5.86 21.26
C VAL A 145 9.17 4.88 21.51
N VAL A 146 8.53 4.44 20.43
CA VAL A 146 7.38 3.55 20.48
C VAL A 146 7.80 2.15 20.06
N GLY A 147 7.49 1.15 20.87
CA GLY A 147 7.58 -0.26 20.52
C GLY A 147 6.20 -0.93 20.50
N MET A 148 6.13 -2.14 19.99
CA MET A 148 4.87 -2.83 19.80
C MET A 148 5.00 -4.35 19.96
N ARG A 149 3.85 -4.98 20.20
CA ARG A 149 3.64 -6.43 20.15
C ARG A 149 4.35 -7.25 21.22
N PHE A 150 4.70 -6.68 22.41
CA PHE A 150 5.13 -7.53 23.52
C PHE A 150 3.97 -8.39 24.05
N ARG A 151 4.27 -9.61 24.53
CA ARG A 151 3.28 -10.60 24.94
C ARG A 151 3.55 -11.09 26.36
N HIS A 152 3.55 -10.16 27.33
CA HIS A 152 3.88 -10.47 28.74
C HIS A 152 2.99 -11.56 29.36
N SER A 153 1.76 -11.73 28.89
CA SER A 153 0.87 -12.82 29.34
C SER A 153 1.40 -14.22 29.03
N LEU A 154 2.40 -14.35 28.16
CA LEU A 154 3.08 -15.61 27.84
C LEU A 154 4.43 -15.77 28.56
N TRP A 155 4.87 -14.75 29.31
CA TRP A 155 6.15 -14.79 30.04
C TRP A 155 5.97 -15.44 31.41
N ALA A 156 7.04 -16.00 31.95
CA ALA A 156 7.01 -16.60 33.27
C ALA A 156 6.79 -15.53 34.36
N ASP A 157 6.27 -15.93 35.52
CA ASP A 157 5.89 -15.01 36.60
C ASP A 157 7.05 -14.17 37.13
N ASP A 158 8.30 -14.69 37.05
CA ASP A 158 9.52 -14.00 37.46
C ASP A 158 10.18 -13.22 36.30
N GLU A 159 9.58 -13.23 35.13
CA GLU A 159 10.06 -12.57 33.92
C GLU A 159 9.12 -11.45 33.44
N GLN A 160 8.26 -10.95 34.31
CA GLN A 160 7.25 -9.94 34.02
C GLN A 160 7.82 -8.52 33.88
N PRO A 161 7.10 -7.58 33.20
CA PRO A 161 7.47 -6.18 33.11
C PRO A 161 7.67 -5.52 34.47
N THR A 162 8.69 -4.66 34.57
CA THR A 162 8.88 -3.77 35.72
C THR A 162 9.28 -2.37 35.28
N LEU A 163 8.83 -1.35 36.03
CA LEU A 163 9.20 0.05 35.80
C LEU A 163 10.71 0.24 35.92
N ALA A 164 11.32 -0.42 36.91
CA ALA A 164 12.77 -0.33 37.14
C ALA A 164 13.58 -0.89 35.95
N ALA A 165 13.12 -1.95 35.29
CA ALA A 165 13.82 -2.54 34.15
C ALA A 165 13.81 -1.60 32.93
N ILE A 166 12.67 -1.00 32.60
CA ILE A 166 12.58 -0.09 31.46
C ILE A 166 13.31 1.22 31.76
N ASP A 167 13.22 1.78 32.96
CA ASP A 167 13.95 3.00 33.36
C ASP A 167 15.46 2.83 33.28
N ALA A 168 15.97 1.66 33.67
CA ALA A 168 17.41 1.36 33.62
C ALA A 168 17.98 1.37 32.21
N VAL A 169 17.17 1.06 31.19
CA VAL A 169 17.58 1.05 29.77
C VAL A 169 17.43 2.41 29.14
N THR A 170 16.38 3.14 29.49
CA THR A 170 15.91 4.31 28.74
C THR A 170 16.33 5.65 29.36
N GLY A 171 16.52 5.70 30.68
CA GLY A 171 16.78 6.96 31.39
C GLY A 171 15.64 7.97 31.19
N GLU A 172 15.97 9.17 30.73
CA GLU A 172 15.01 10.25 30.48
C GLU A 172 14.40 10.22 29.06
N GLN A 173 14.82 9.31 28.18
CA GLN A 173 14.16 9.12 26.89
C GLN A 173 12.74 8.58 27.09
N PRO A 174 11.67 9.26 26.65
CA PRO A 174 10.32 8.73 26.82
C PRO A 174 10.11 7.51 25.94
N VAL A 175 9.75 6.38 26.56
CA VAL A 175 9.54 5.10 25.86
C VAL A 175 8.18 4.53 26.25
N ALA A 176 7.45 4.08 25.23
CA ALA A 176 6.16 3.44 25.37
C ALA A 176 6.06 2.22 24.46
N LEU A 177 5.86 1.06 25.06
CA LEU A 177 5.76 -0.22 24.39
C LEU A 177 4.30 -0.70 24.45
N SER A 178 3.69 -1.04 23.32
CA SER A 178 2.32 -1.56 23.26
C SER A 178 2.31 -3.09 23.28
N SER A 179 1.38 -3.69 24.01
CA SER A 179 1.15 -5.13 23.96
C SER A 179 0.64 -5.56 22.58
N ALA A 180 0.72 -6.86 22.28
CA ALA A 180 0.31 -7.42 20.98
C ALA A 180 -1.19 -7.27 20.72
N ASP A 181 -2.01 -7.24 21.78
CA ASP A 181 -3.45 -7.04 21.71
C ASP A 181 -3.87 -5.57 21.79
N MET A 182 -2.91 -4.65 21.94
CA MET A 182 -3.12 -3.20 22.07
C MET A 182 -3.85 -2.75 23.35
N HIS A 183 -4.19 -3.65 24.27
CA HIS A 183 -4.93 -3.33 25.49
C HIS A 183 -4.06 -2.84 26.66
N CYS A 184 -2.74 -2.91 26.52
CA CYS A 184 -1.79 -2.57 27.58
C CYS A 184 -0.56 -1.90 27.00
N GLY A 185 -0.01 -0.92 27.74
CA GLY A 185 1.29 -0.30 27.47
C GLY A 185 2.27 -0.54 28.60
N TRP A 186 3.54 -0.78 28.29
CA TRP A 186 4.65 -0.77 29.23
C TRP A 186 5.45 0.50 28.99
N VAL A 187 5.40 1.43 29.95
CA VAL A 187 5.97 2.76 29.83
C VAL A 187 7.03 3.02 30.89
N ASN A 188 8.04 3.81 30.54
CA ASN A 188 9.04 4.27 31.51
C ASN A 188 8.54 5.51 32.29
N SER A 189 9.26 5.88 33.34
CA SER A 189 8.92 7.04 34.17
C SER A 189 8.85 8.35 33.38
N ALA A 190 9.71 8.53 32.36
CA ALA A 190 9.70 9.73 31.50
C ALA A 190 8.43 9.80 30.65
N ALA A 191 8.04 8.67 30.04
CA ALA A 191 6.80 8.58 29.25
C ALA A 191 5.56 8.76 30.15
N ALA A 192 5.52 8.12 31.31
CA ALA A 192 4.41 8.25 32.24
C ALA A 192 4.16 9.70 32.66
N ARG A 193 5.24 10.45 32.98
CA ARG A 193 5.14 11.89 33.29
C ARG A 193 4.58 12.72 32.14
N ARG A 194 5.06 12.45 30.91
CA ARG A 194 4.62 13.21 29.70
C ARG A 194 3.19 12.91 29.29
N LEU A 195 2.76 11.65 29.44
CA LEU A 195 1.40 11.20 29.12
C LEU A 195 0.40 11.52 30.24
N GLY A 196 0.87 11.84 31.43
CA GLY A 196 0.03 12.08 32.58
C GLY A 196 -0.68 10.81 33.09
N VAL A 197 -0.08 9.64 32.86
CA VAL A 197 -0.61 8.35 33.31
C VAL A 197 0.04 7.90 34.60
N HIS A 198 -0.72 7.15 35.40
CA HIS A 198 -0.19 6.56 36.62
C HIS A 198 0.33 5.16 36.36
N VAL A 199 1.51 4.85 36.86
CA VAL A 199 2.14 3.52 36.77
C VAL A 199 2.51 3.03 38.16
N ASP A 200 2.37 1.73 38.38
CA ASP A 200 2.86 1.03 39.57
C ASP A 200 4.29 0.47 39.31
N GLU A 201 4.74 -0.44 40.15
CA GLU A 201 6.06 -1.08 40.05
C GLU A 201 6.24 -1.89 38.76
N SER A 202 5.16 -2.29 38.07
CA SER A 202 5.21 -2.99 36.78
C SER A 202 5.55 -2.06 35.61
N GLY A 203 5.20 -0.78 35.71
CA GLY A 203 5.25 0.17 34.60
C GLY A 203 4.14 -0.03 33.56
N LEU A 204 3.15 -0.88 33.88
CA LEU A 204 2.04 -1.17 32.96
C LEU A 204 0.91 -0.15 33.10
N VAL A 205 0.34 0.23 31.95
CA VAL A 205 -0.86 1.05 31.81
C VAL A 205 -1.89 0.24 31.03
N GLY A 206 -3.07 0.02 31.58
CA GLY A 206 -4.07 -0.85 30.95
C GLY A 206 -5.28 -0.10 30.40
N GLU A 207 -6.01 -0.80 29.53
CA GLU A 207 -7.35 -0.48 29.06
C GLU A 207 -7.54 0.99 28.61
N LEU A 208 -8.59 1.65 29.10
CA LEU A 208 -8.97 3.00 28.67
C LEU A 208 -7.87 4.05 28.90
N GLU A 209 -7.09 3.93 29.98
CA GLU A 209 -5.98 4.86 30.23
C GLU A 209 -4.89 4.71 29.17
N TRP A 210 -4.58 3.46 28.76
CA TRP A 210 -3.65 3.19 27.69
C TRP A 210 -4.16 3.70 26.33
N PHE A 211 -5.42 3.46 25.97
CA PHE A 211 -5.98 3.96 24.71
C PHE A 211 -5.93 5.49 24.61
N ASN A 212 -6.23 6.20 25.71
CA ASN A 212 -6.11 7.65 25.77
C ASN A 212 -4.65 8.12 25.62
N ALA A 213 -3.71 7.45 26.27
CA ALA A 213 -2.28 7.74 26.18
C ALA A 213 -1.76 7.48 24.76
N TYR A 214 -2.16 6.37 24.15
CA TYR A 214 -1.75 6.01 22.80
C TYR A 214 -2.13 7.08 21.77
N THR A 215 -3.34 7.64 21.85
CA THR A 215 -3.79 8.73 20.97
C THR A 215 -3.08 10.06 21.22
N ALA A 216 -2.40 10.21 22.36
CA ALA A 216 -1.64 11.42 22.68
C ALA A 216 -0.25 11.45 22.03
N PHE A 217 0.29 10.30 21.57
CA PHE A 217 1.62 10.25 20.92
C PHE A 217 1.70 11.15 19.70
N ASP A 218 0.67 11.18 18.86
CA ASP A 218 0.63 12.00 17.65
C ASP A 218 0.56 13.52 17.93
N LYS A 219 0.28 13.90 19.17
CA LYS A 219 0.20 15.28 19.64
C LYS A 219 1.39 15.71 20.50
N ALA A 220 2.31 14.77 20.77
CA ALA A 220 3.49 15.04 21.56
C ALA A 220 4.45 16.00 20.84
N PRO A 221 5.22 16.82 21.56
CA PRO A 221 6.30 17.60 20.95
C PRO A 221 7.24 16.70 20.14
N GLY A 222 7.62 17.12 18.92
CA GLY A 222 8.47 16.36 18.01
C GLY A 222 7.76 15.25 17.20
N ALA A 223 6.47 14.98 17.45
CA ALA A 223 5.74 13.89 16.77
C ALA A 223 5.56 14.16 15.27
N ALA A 224 5.39 15.41 14.86
CA ALA A 224 5.25 15.77 13.46
C ALA A 224 6.58 15.58 12.71
N GLU A 225 7.67 16.09 13.25
CA GLU A 225 9.01 15.95 12.70
C GLU A 225 9.45 14.49 12.62
N GLU A 226 9.16 13.70 13.65
CA GLU A 226 9.41 12.26 13.65
C GLU A 226 8.56 11.55 12.59
N THR A 227 7.29 11.92 12.43
CA THR A 227 6.43 11.37 11.38
C THR A 227 6.99 11.69 9.99
N ASP A 228 7.44 12.93 9.74
CA ASP A 228 8.04 13.33 8.46
C ASP A 228 9.33 12.56 8.18
N ARG A 229 10.16 12.30 9.21
CA ARG A 229 11.35 11.48 9.09
C ARG A 229 10.99 10.04 8.68
N LEU A 230 10.04 9.43 9.39
CA LEU A 230 9.57 8.07 9.13
C LEU A 230 8.92 7.93 7.75
N LEU A 231 8.22 8.96 7.27
CA LEU A 231 7.65 8.97 5.92
C LEU A 231 8.73 8.94 4.85
N ARG A 232 9.84 9.69 5.01
CA ARG A 232 10.97 9.63 4.08
C ARG A 232 11.65 8.27 4.08
N GLU A 233 11.77 7.65 5.25
CA GLU A 233 12.29 6.28 5.37
C GLU A 233 11.34 5.27 4.70
N ALA A 234 10.02 5.46 4.84
CA ALA A 234 9.02 4.62 4.20
C ALA A 234 9.03 4.77 2.66
N GLU A 235 9.25 5.99 2.12
CA GLU A 235 9.45 6.18 0.69
C GLU A 235 10.71 5.45 0.17
N GLN A 236 11.81 5.50 0.93
CA GLN A 236 13.04 4.80 0.57
C GLN A 236 12.90 3.27 0.67
N ASP A 237 12.23 2.79 1.73
CA ASP A 237 11.90 1.37 1.89
C ASP A 237 11.04 0.87 0.74
N ALA A 238 10.01 1.62 0.35
CA ALA A 238 9.15 1.32 -0.80
C ALA A 238 9.95 1.29 -2.11
N ALA A 239 10.79 2.32 -2.36
CA ALA A 239 11.63 2.40 -3.55
C ALA A 239 12.63 1.24 -3.63
N SER A 240 13.19 0.78 -2.50
CA SER A 240 14.09 -0.38 -2.44
C SER A 240 13.43 -1.70 -2.87
N LYS A 241 12.10 -1.74 -2.90
CA LYS A 241 11.29 -2.87 -3.35
C LYS A 241 10.71 -2.68 -4.76
N GLY A 242 11.06 -1.57 -5.41
CA GLY A 242 10.58 -1.22 -6.75
C GLY A 242 9.22 -0.49 -6.75
N VAL A 243 8.73 -0.05 -5.60
CA VAL A 243 7.46 0.68 -5.49
C VAL A 243 7.67 2.14 -5.88
N VAL A 244 6.84 2.63 -6.80
CA VAL A 244 6.83 4.00 -7.31
C VAL A 244 5.53 4.73 -7.03
N GLY A 245 4.50 4.02 -6.56
CA GLY A 245 3.22 4.64 -6.30
C GLY A 245 2.34 3.86 -5.33
N ILE A 246 1.44 4.57 -4.68
CA ILE A 246 0.51 4.04 -3.69
C ILE A 246 -0.89 4.62 -3.86
N ARG A 247 -1.91 3.85 -3.48
CA ARG A 247 -3.23 4.38 -3.13
C ARG A 247 -3.34 4.44 -1.62
N ASP A 248 -3.37 5.66 -1.11
CA ASP A 248 -3.37 5.90 0.33
C ASP A 248 -4.79 6.13 0.85
N TYR A 249 -5.26 5.19 1.63
CA TYR A 249 -6.55 5.23 2.32
C TYR A 249 -6.42 5.57 3.81
N GLU A 250 -5.43 6.41 4.15
CA GLU A 250 -5.27 6.87 5.54
C GLU A 250 -6.54 7.56 6.05
N MET A 251 -6.96 7.21 7.27
CA MET A 251 -8.16 7.76 7.92
C MET A 251 -7.88 9.17 8.49
N ALA A 252 -7.63 10.13 7.60
CA ALA A 252 -7.26 11.51 7.93
C ALA A 252 -7.89 12.50 6.93
N GLU A 253 -7.58 13.80 7.07
CA GLU A 253 -7.77 14.81 6.02
C GLU A 253 -6.72 14.59 4.92
N ASN A 254 -6.89 13.51 4.17
CA ASN A 254 -5.80 12.92 3.40
C ASN A 254 -5.33 13.83 2.26
N ILE A 255 -6.25 14.56 1.61
CA ILE A 255 -5.91 15.58 0.59
C ILE A 255 -4.98 16.64 1.17
N ASP A 256 -5.37 17.29 2.26
CA ASP A 256 -4.59 18.37 2.88
C ASP A 256 -3.27 17.83 3.45
N THR A 257 -3.28 16.62 3.98
CA THR A 257 -2.09 15.93 4.47
C THR A 257 -1.06 15.77 3.35
N TRP A 258 -1.45 15.28 2.17
CA TRP A 258 -0.52 15.08 1.06
C TRP A 258 -0.09 16.40 0.41
N ILE A 259 -0.95 17.42 0.33
CA ILE A 259 -0.54 18.76 -0.10
C ILE A 259 0.60 19.28 0.78
N ASN A 260 0.46 19.15 2.11
CA ASN A 260 1.49 19.61 3.05
C ASN A 260 2.78 18.77 2.93
N ARG A 261 2.68 17.45 2.70
CA ARG A 261 3.82 16.56 2.50
C ARG A 261 4.60 16.91 1.24
N PHE A 262 3.93 17.12 0.11
CA PHE A 262 4.60 17.58 -1.11
C PHE A 262 5.30 18.92 -0.90
N ALA A 263 4.67 19.86 -0.19
CA ALA A 263 5.29 21.12 0.16
C ALA A 263 6.52 20.97 1.07
N ALA A 264 6.56 19.93 1.92
CA ALA A 264 7.70 19.57 2.76
C ALA A 264 8.77 18.71 2.03
N GLY A 265 8.56 18.41 0.73
CA GLY A 265 9.50 17.63 -0.09
C GLY A 265 9.44 16.12 0.20
N ILE A 266 8.32 15.60 0.70
CA ILE A 266 7.99 14.17 0.74
C ILE A 266 7.32 13.86 -0.59
N ASN A 267 8.10 13.40 -1.56
CA ASN A 267 7.73 13.28 -2.98
C ASN A 267 8.43 12.10 -3.68
N GLY A 268 8.81 11.09 -2.93
CA GLY A 268 9.45 9.88 -3.46
C GLY A 268 8.48 8.87 -4.08
N LEU A 269 7.18 9.12 -4.04
CA LEU A 269 6.13 8.24 -4.57
C LEU A 269 5.06 9.02 -5.33
N ARG A 270 4.40 8.34 -6.28
CA ARG A 270 3.08 8.77 -6.75
C ARG A 270 2.02 8.41 -5.72
N VAL A 271 1.01 9.27 -5.57
CA VAL A 271 -0.02 9.10 -4.55
C VAL A 271 -1.40 9.39 -5.10
N ASP A 272 -2.31 8.44 -4.93
CA ASP A 272 -3.76 8.65 -5.03
C ASP A 272 -4.33 8.76 -3.61
N ALA A 273 -4.66 9.98 -3.16
CA ALA A 273 -5.13 10.26 -1.80
C ALA A 273 -6.63 10.03 -1.67
N GLY A 274 -7.04 8.95 -1.03
CA GLY A 274 -8.45 8.58 -0.83
C GLY A 274 -9.21 9.55 0.08
N VAL A 275 -10.53 9.61 -0.07
CA VAL A 275 -11.43 10.49 0.68
C VAL A 275 -12.51 9.66 1.37
N TYR A 276 -12.65 9.78 2.69
CA TYR A 276 -13.69 9.08 3.44
C TYR A 276 -15.06 9.77 3.33
N PRO A 277 -16.18 9.04 3.53
CA PRO A 277 -17.55 9.58 3.41
C PRO A 277 -17.80 10.82 4.25
N GLU A 278 -17.22 10.89 5.46
CA GLU A 278 -17.36 12.01 6.39
C GLU A 278 -16.72 13.31 5.84
N ARG A 279 -15.77 13.17 4.90
CA ARG A 279 -15.03 14.26 4.26
C ARG A 279 -15.51 14.56 2.84
N LEU A 280 -16.29 13.65 2.25
CA LEU A 280 -16.71 13.74 0.84
C LEU A 280 -17.43 15.06 0.53
N ARG A 281 -18.37 15.49 1.38
CA ARG A 281 -19.09 16.75 1.15
C ARG A 281 -18.16 17.94 1.13
N ALA A 282 -17.22 18.03 2.09
CA ALA A 282 -16.25 19.12 2.14
C ALA A 282 -15.31 19.09 0.92
N ALA A 283 -14.90 17.91 0.47
CA ALA A 283 -14.09 17.75 -0.73
C ALA A 283 -14.85 18.22 -1.99
N ILE A 284 -16.12 17.85 -2.14
CA ILE A 284 -16.99 18.33 -3.23
C ILE A 284 -17.12 19.85 -3.22
N ASP A 285 -17.42 20.45 -2.06
CA ASP A 285 -17.58 21.90 -1.91
C ASP A 285 -16.29 22.66 -2.22
N ALA A 286 -15.13 22.05 -1.98
CA ALA A 286 -13.81 22.56 -2.37
C ALA A 286 -13.47 22.31 -3.86
N GLY A 287 -14.35 21.64 -4.62
CA GLY A 287 -14.18 21.36 -6.04
C GLY A 287 -13.18 20.24 -6.32
N TRP A 288 -12.97 19.31 -5.38
CA TRP A 288 -12.19 18.10 -5.58
C TRP A 288 -13.01 17.02 -6.29
N HIS A 289 -12.33 16.16 -7.04
CA HIS A 289 -12.86 14.96 -7.69
C HIS A 289 -11.70 13.99 -7.95
N THR A 290 -11.97 12.72 -8.16
CA THR A 290 -10.94 11.72 -8.47
C THR A 290 -10.11 12.13 -9.68
N GLY A 291 -8.80 11.95 -9.60
CA GLY A 291 -7.82 12.30 -10.63
C GLY A 291 -7.42 13.76 -10.66
N LYS A 292 -8.01 14.64 -9.84
CA LYS A 292 -7.55 16.04 -9.78
C LYS A 292 -6.19 16.12 -9.11
N GLU A 293 -5.24 16.81 -9.75
CA GLU A 293 -3.88 16.96 -9.25
C GLU A 293 -3.87 17.74 -7.92
N LEU A 294 -3.06 17.29 -6.97
CA LEU A 294 -2.82 17.96 -5.69
C LEU A 294 -1.83 19.11 -5.89
N PRO A 295 -2.11 20.31 -5.36
CA PRO A 295 -1.20 21.46 -5.48
C PRO A 295 0.19 21.15 -4.94
N GLY A 296 1.21 21.51 -5.71
CA GLY A 296 2.61 21.34 -5.34
C GLY A 296 3.18 19.93 -5.54
N SER A 297 2.37 18.98 -6.01
CA SER A 297 2.82 17.60 -6.25
C SER A 297 3.66 17.40 -7.51
N ALA A 298 3.67 18.38 -8.41
CA ALA A 298 4.35 18.28 -9.72
C ALA A 298 3.92 17.01 -10.53
N GLY A 299 2.63 16.66 -10.46
CA GLY A 299 2.06 15.51 -11.15
C GLY A 299 2.25 14.15 -10.43
N LEU A 300 2.80 14.15 -9.21
CA LEU A 300 2.94 12.93 -8.42
C LEU A 300 1.72 12.62 -7.55
N GLY A 301 0.94 13.64 -7.17
CA GLY A 301 -0.20 13.48 -6.28
C GLY A 301 -1.53 13.79 -6.93
N HIS A 302 -2.51 12.90 -6.75
CA HIS A 302 -3.87 13.10 -7.21
C HIS A 302 -4.88 12.78 -6.10
N VAL A 303 -6.07 13.36 -6.21
CA VAL A 303 -7.21 12.95 -5.41
C VAL A 303 -7.62 11.54 -5.84
N GLY A 304 -7.66 10.63 -4.89
CA GLY A 304 -8.08 9.24 -5.07
C GLY A 304 -9.61 9.06 -5.02
N ALA A 305 -10.03 7.82 -4.85
CA ALA A 305 -11.42 7.42 -4.75
C ALA A 305 -12.05 7.78 -3.38
N MET A 306 -13.37 7.82 -3.31
CA MET A 306 -14.10 7.80 -2.05
C MET A 306 -14.02 6.40 -1.43
N LYS A 307 -13.28 6.28 -0.30
CA LYS A 307 -13.10 5.04 0.46
C LYS A 307 -14.26 4.82 1.40
N LEU A 308 -15.02 3.76 1.20
CA LEU A 308 -16.13 3.37 2.04
C LEU A 308 -15.87 2.00 2.65
N ILE A 309 -16.02 1.85 3.96
CA ILE A 309 -15.85 0.58 4.67
C ILE A 309 -17.23 -0.01 4.95
N SER A 310 -17.67 -0.99 4.12
CA SER A 310 -19.04 -1.50 4.18
C SER A 310 -19.26 -2.48 5.34
N ASP A 311 -18.25 -3.30 5.67
CA ASP A 311 -18.31 -4.30 6.74
C ASP A 311 -16.97 -4.39 7.49
N GLY A 312 -16.86 -5.33 8.40
CA GLY A 312 -15.62 -5.60 9.13
C GLY A 312 -14.76 -6.65 8.44
N SER A 313 -13.91 -7.35 9.23
CA SER A 313 -12.96 -8.34 8.73
C SER A 313 -13.16 -9.73 9.35
N LEU A 314 -12.42 -10.74 8.80
CA LEU A 314 -12.57 -12.13 9.21
C LEU A 314 -12.12 -12.37 10.66
N ASN A 315 -10.93 -11.86 11.06
CA ASN A 315 -10.34 -12.17 12.36
C ASN A 315 -11.22 -11.76 13.56
N PRO A 316 -11.82 -10.54 13.62
CA PRO A 316 -12.78 -10.19 14.64
C PRO A 316 -14.18 -10.76 14.39
N ARG A 317 -14.36 -11.56 13.34
CA ARG A 317 -15.66 -12.16 12.92
C ARG A 317 -16.73 -11.13 12.65
N SER A 318 -16.34 -10.03 12.06
CA SER A 318 -17.20 -8.89 11.73
C SER A 318 -17.44 -8.68 10.22
N ALA A 319 -16.76 -9.45 9.33
CA ALA A 319 -17.11 -9.49 7.91
C ALA A 319 -18.56 -9.98 7.74
N TYR A 320 -19.37 -9.28 6.94
CA TYR A 320 -20.80 -9.53 6.84
C TYR A 320 -21.12 -10.61 5.81
N CYS A 321 -21.50 -11.79 6.34
CA CYS A 321 -21.68 -13.01 5.59
C CYS A 321 -23.15 -13.44 5.52
N SER A 322 -23.55 -14.13 4.44
CA SER A 322 -24.88 -14.72 4.30
C SER A 322 -25.06 -16.00 5.14
N THR A 323 -23.96 -16.62 5.58
CA THR A 323 -23.94 -17.76 6.51
C THR A 323 -23.25 -17.36 7.81
N PRO A 324 -23.69 -17.92 8.97
CA PRO A 324 -23.07 -17.56 10.23
C PRO A 324 -21.66 -18.13 10.36
N TYR A 325 -20.82 -17.46 11.15
CA TYR A 325 -19.51 -17.97 11.51
C TYR A 325 -19.60 -19.29 12.24
N SER A 326 -18.77 -20.26 11.84
CA SER A 326 -18.78 -21.61 12.43
C SER A 326 -18.24 -21.61 13.86
N GLY A 327 -18.89 -22.35 14.76
CA GLY A 327 -18.41 -22.56 16.13
C GLY A 327 -18.46 -21.33 17.04
N ILE A 328 -19.28 -20.34 16.71
CA ILE A 328 -19.48 -19.12 17.53
C ILE A 328 -20.88 -19.09 18.12
N GLU A 329 -20.96 -18.83 19.42
CA GLU A 329 -22.22 -18.63 20.14
C GLU A 329 -22.17 -17.30 20.94
N PRO A 330 -23.20 -16.45 20.87
CA PRO A 330 -24.36 -16.57 20.00
C PRO A 330 -23.98 -16.47 18.51
N LEU A 331 -24.81 -17.03 17.63
CA LEU A 331 -24.57 -16.98 16.17
C LEU A 331 -24.36 -15.54 15.71
N THR A 332 -23.30 -15.33 14.92
CA THR A 332 -23.02 -14.03 14.27
C THR A 332 -22.83 -14.21 12.77
N TYR A 333 -23.30 -13.24 12.01
CA TYR A 333 -23.11 -13.09 10.56
C TYR A 333 -22.12 -11.97 10.23
N GLY A 334 -21.47 -11.39 11.25
CA GLY A 334 -20.73 -10.14 11.12
C GLY A 334 -21.65 -8.92 11.21
N THR A 335 -21.14 -7.78 10.78
CA THR A 335 -21.85 -6.48 10.88
C THR A 335 -21.56 -5.60 9.67
N LEU A 336 -22.57 -4.87 9.21
CA LEU A 336 -22.40 -3.77 8.28
C LEU A 336 -22.07 -2.48 9.05
N SER A 337 -21.13 -1.70 8.52
CA SER A 337 -20.82 -0.35 9.02
C SER A 337 -21.89 0.66 8.61
N TYR A 338 -22.52 0.43 7.44
CA TYR A 338 -23.59 1.25 6.87
C TYR A 338 -24.73 0.37 6.39
N THR A 339 -25.95 0.88 6.44
CA THR A 339 -27.08 0.19 5.82
C THR A 339 -26.90 0.16 4.29
N PRO A 340 -27.52 -0.81 3.58
CA PRO A 340 -27.47 -0.85 2.10
C PRO A 340 -27.89 0.47 1.44
N GLN A 341 -28.89 1.16 2.00
CA GLN A 341 -29.32 2.47 1.49
C GLN A 341 -28.25 3.55 1.68
N GLN A 342 -27.56 3.58 2.82
CA GLN A 342 -26.47 4.54 3.05
C GLN A 342 -25.30 4.28 2.10
N ILE A 343 -24.96 3.01 1.82
CA ILE A 343 -23.93 2.65 0.84
C ILE A 343 -24.30 3.19 -0.53
N GLU A 344 -25.54 2.97 -0.97
CA GLU A 344 -26.06 3.49 -2.25
C GLU A 344 -26.04 5.03 -2.27
N ASP A 345 -26.48 5.70 -1.21
CA ASP A 345 -26.52 7.16 -1.11
C ASP A 345 -25.10 7.77 -1.21
N TYR A 346 -24.10 7.18 -0.55
CA TYR A 346 -22.69 7.62 -0.66
C TYR A 346 -22.12 7.40 -2.05
N MET A 347 -22.36 6.22 -2.65
CA MET A 347 -21.90 5.93 -4.02
C MET A 347 -22.55 6.87 -5.03
N ARG A 348 -23.83 7.16 -4.90
CA ARG A 348 -24.55 8.13 -5.74
C ARG A 348 -23.97 9.52 -5.61
N LEU A 349 -23.76 10.00 -4.38
CA LEU A 349 -23.15 11.29 -4.12
C LEU A 349 -21.75 11.40 -4.73
N ALA A 350 -20.92 10.37 -4.57
CA ALA A 350 -19.59 10.30 -5.15
C ALA A 350 -19.65 10.39 -6.68
N THR A 351 -20.45 9.55 -7.32
CA THR A 351 -20.60 9.46 -8.77
C THR A 351 -21.09 10.77 -9.38
N GLU A 352 -22.12 11.40 -8.78
CA GLU A 352 -22.69 12.68 -9.25
C GLU A 352 -21.66 13.84 -9.22
N HIS A 353 -20.61 13.71 -8.41
CA HIS A 353 -19.58 14.73 -8.26
C HIS A 353 -18.19 14.30 -8.76
N GLY A 354 -18.11 13.23 -9.57
CA GLY A 354 -16.89 12.80 -10.25
C GLY A 354 -15.88 12.11 -9.35
N PHE A 355 -16.33 11.52 -8.23
CA PHE A 355 -15.53 10.63 -7.44
C PHE A 355 -15.78 9.18 -7.84
N ASP A 356 -14.70 8.44 -8.05
CA ASP A 356 -14.73 6.98 -8.06
C ASP A 356 -14.93 6.45 -6.64
N ILE A 357 -15.28 5.18 -6.54
CA ILE A 357 -15.44 4.50 -5.26
C ILE A 357 -14.31 3.50 -5.03
N ALA A 358 -13.93 3.31 -3.76
CA ALA A 358 -13.13 2.21 -3.26
C ALA A 358 -13.88 1.59 -2.08
N CYS A 359 -14.74 0.61 -2.38
CA CYS A 359 -15.63 0.03 -1.38
C CYS A 359 -15.02 -1.24 -0.78
N HIS A 360 -14.63 -1.17 0.49
CA HIS A 360 -14.23 -2.34 1.26
C HIS A 360 -15.44 -3.29 1.41
N ALA A 361 -15.27 -4.53 1.00
CA ALA A 361 -16.23 -5.60 1.21
C ALA A 361 -15.52 -6.95 1.34
N ILE A 362 -15.57 -7.54 2.53
CA ILE A 362 -14.92 -8.82 2.85
C ILE A 362 -15.92 -9.98 2.81
N GLY A 363 -17.04 -9.88 3.52
CA GLY A 363 -18.07 -10.91 3.54
C GLY A 363 -18.80 -11.04 2.21
N ASP A 364 -19.32 -12.24 1.92
CA ASP A 364 -20.05 -12.53 0.68
C ASP A 364 -21.34 -11.70 0.54
N GLU A 365 -22.01 -11.41 1.66
CA GLU A 365 -23.21 -10.58 1.64
C GLU A 365 -22.87 -9.09 1.50
N ALA A 366 -21.78 -8.62 2.14
CA ALA A 366 -21.28 -7.26 1.95
C ALA A 366 -20.92 -7.00 0.47
N ASN A 367 -20.24 -7.95 -0.18
CA ASN A 367 -19.93 -7.88 -1.60
C ASN A 367 -21.19 -7.81 -2.47
N THR A 368 -22.21 -8.66 -2.19
CA THR A 368 -23.49 -8.60 -2.91
C THR A 368 -24.15 -7.23 -2.77
N ILE A 369 -24.16 -6.65 -1.57
CA ILE A 369 -24.73 -5.32 -1.31
C ILE A 369 -23.96 -4.23 -2.06
N ALA A 370 -22.61 -4.25 -2.01
CA ALA A 370 -21.78 -3.29 -2.73
C ALA A 370 -22.01 -3.34 -4.25
N LEU A 371 -22.05 -4.54 -4.84
CA LEU A 371 -22.34 -4.74 -6.26
C LEU A 371 -23.74 -4.26 -6.65
N ASN A 372 -24.75 -4.45 -5.78
CA ASN A 372 -26.10 -3.93 -6.00
C ASN A 372 -26.12 -2.40 -5.99
N ALA A 373 -25.41 -1.78 -5.05
CA ALA A 373 -25.28 -0.32 -4.97
C ALA A 373 -24.59 0.25 -6.22
N VAL A 374 -23.51 -0.37 -6.69
CA VAL A 374 -22.84 0.02 -7.93
C VAL A 374 -23.78 -0.07 -9.13
N ALA A 375 -24.53 -1.18 -9.26
CA ALA A 375 -25.50 -1.35 -10.35
C ALA A 375 -26.59 -0.28 -10.32
N ALA A 376 -27.04 0.15 -9.14
CA ALA A 376 -28.08 1.16 -8.96
C ALA A 376 -27.58 2.61 -9.20
N THR A 377 -26.32 2.87 -8.95
CA THR A 377 -25.73 4.23 -8.99
C THR A 377 -24.85 4.48 -10.20
N HIS A 378 -24.49 3.43 -10.94
CA HIS A 378 -23.49 3.46 -12.01
C HIS A 378 -22.13 4.00 -11.51
N ALA A 379 -21.78 3.72 -10.27
CA ALA A 379 -20.51 4.11 -9.71
C ALA A 379 -19.36 3.36 -10.40
N HIS A 380 -18.21 4.03 -10.53
CA HIS A 380 -16.97 3.47 -11.08
C HIS A 380 -15.92 3.35 -9.97
N GLY A 381 -14.96 2.43 -10.15
CA GLY A 381 -13.87 2.27 -9.20
C GLY A 381 -13.62 0.83 -8.82
N SER A 382 -13.42 0.56 -7.52
CA SER A 382 -13.01 -0.75 -7.03
C SER A 382 -13.85 -1.26 -5.87
N ILE A 383 -13.92 -2.60 -5.78
CA ILE A 383 -14.22 -3.28 -4.52
C ILE A 383 -12.89 -3.70 -3.91
N GLU A 384 -12.64 -3.22 -2.71
CA GLU A 384 -11.45 -3.52 -1.93
C GLU A 384 -11.64 -4.82 -1.18
N HIS A 385 -10.59 -5.62 -1.13
CA HIS A 385 -10.53 -6.97 -0.60
C HIS A 385 -11.26 -8.00 -1.46
N ALA A 386 -12.54 -7.85 -1.77
CA ALA A 386 -13.34 -8.83 -2.52
C ALA A 386 -13.07 -10.26 -2.02
N GLN A 387 -13.01 -10.43 -0.66
CA GLN A 387 -12.31 -11.54 -0.03
C GLN A 387 -13.13 -12.84 -0.04
N MET A 388 -14.46 -12.76 0.08
CA MET A 388 -15.36 -13.89 -0.11
C MET A 388 -16.48 -13.52 -1.07
N LEU A 389 -16.61 -14.24 -2.18
CA LEU A 389 -17.59 -13.95 -3.21
C LEU A 389 -18.50 -15.14 -3.48
N LYS A 390 -19.79 -14.89 -3.57
CA LYS A 390 -20.74 -15.87 -4.13
C LYS A 390 -20.40 -16.11 -5.61
N PRO A 391 -20.47 -17.36 -6.12
CA PRO A 391 -20.19 -17.63 -7.53
C PRO A 391 -21.00 -16.78 -8.52
N VAL A 392 -22.24 -16.40 -8.16
CA VAL A 392 -23.10 -15.54 -8.98
C VAL A 392 -22.65 -14.08 -9.03
N ASP A 393 -21.86 -13.62 -8.08
CA ASP A 393 -21.38 -12.24 -7.99
C ASP A 393 -20.05 -12.03 -8.73
N ILE A 394 -19.25 -13.09 -8.94
CA ILE A 394 -17.96 -13.00 -9.60
C ILE A 394 -18.03 -12.34 -10.99
N PRO A 395 -18.90 -12.77 -11.93
CA PRO A 395 -18.96 -12.15 -13.26
C PRO A 395 -19.45 -10.70 -13.23
N ARG A 396 -20.18 -10.29 -12.18
CA ARG A 396 -20.70 -8.93 -12.05
C ARG A 396 -19.63 -7.86 -11.96
N PHE A 397 -18.44 -8.19 -11.46
CA PHE A 397 -17.30 -7.25 -11.44
C PHE A 397 -16.96 -6.77 -12.86
N ALA A 398 -16.78 -7.71 -13.78
CA ALA A 398 -16.49 -7.38 -15.19
C ALA A 398 -17.69 -6.71 -15.88
N GLU A 399 -18.92 -7.19 -15.63
CA GLU A 399 -20.16 -6.63 -16.20
C GLU A 399 -20.40 -5.17 -15.77
N LEU A 400 -19.99 -4.81 -14.54
CA LEU A 400 -20.11 -3.46 -13.98
C LEU A 400 -18.86 -2.61 -14.25
N GLY A 401 -17.81 -3.15 -14.89
CA GLY A 401 -16.57 -2.44 -15.16
C GLY A 401 -15.74 -2.15 -13.91
N LEU A 402 -15.91 -2.93 -12.84
CA LEU A 402 -15.22 -2.74 -11.58
C LEU A 402 -13.83 -3.36 -11.56
N THR A 403 -12.94 -2.74 -10.81
CA THR A 403 -11.67 -3.35 -10.39
C THR A 403 -11.87 -4.15 -9.10
N ALA A 404 -11.32 -5.35 -9.03
CA ALA A 404 -11.11 -6.03 -7.75
C ALA A 404 -9.72 -5.67 -7.22
N SER A 405 -9.67 -4.92 -6.13
CA SER A 405 -8.44 -4.56 -5.42
C SER A 405 -8.20 -5.61 -4.34
N ILE A 406 -7.28 -6.51 -4.60
CA ILE A 406 -7.05 -7.72 -3.80
C ILE A 406 -5.78 -7.62 -2.97
N GLN A 407 -5.76 -8.32 -1.83
CA GLN A 407 -4.61 -8.40 -0.93
C GLN A 407 -4.20 -9.88 -0.75
N PRO A 408 -3.36 -10.41 -1.66
CA PRO A 408 -3.04 -11.85 -1.64
C PRO A 408 -2.32 -12.32 -0.37
N GLN A 409 -1.53 -11.45 0.29
CA GLN A 409 -0.89 -11.80 1.55
C GLN A 409 -1.92 -12.09 2.66
N HIS A 410 -3.08 -11.43 2.66
CA HIS A 410 -4.16 -11.74 3.62
C HIS A 410 -4.65 -13.19 3.49
N ALA A 411 -4.64 -13.78 2.30
CA ALA A 411 -4.99 -15.19 2.14
C ALA A 411 -4.04 -16.11 2.91
N MET A 412 -2.77 -15.74 3.00
CA MET A 412 -1.76 -16.49 3.77
C MET A 412 -1.98 -16.34 5.26
N ASP A 413 -2.24 -15.12 5.72
CA ASP A 413 -2.46 -14.80 7.13
C ASP A 413 -3.78 -15.42 7.64
N ASP A 414 -4.80 -15.48 6.79
CA ASP A 414 -6.16 -15.90 7.14
C ASP A 414 -6.46 -17.39 6.89
N ARG A 415 -5.61 -18.14 6.18
CA ARG A 415 -5.93 -19.52 5.74
C ARG A 415 -6.40 -20.47 6.84
N ASP A 416 -5.80 -20.37 8.04
CA ASP A 416 -6.17 -21.20 9.18
C ASP A 416 -7.44 -20.68 9.87
N VAL A 417 -7.65 -19.38 9.85
CA VAL A 417 -8.84 -18.70 10.38
C VAL A 417 -10.06 -19.03 9.52
N ILE A 418 -9.90 -19.04 8.19
CA ILE A 418 -10.92 -19.45 7.21
C ILE A 418 -11.38 -20.87 7.50
N THR A 419 -10.45 -21.81 7.63
CA THR A 419 -10.75 -23.21 7.91
C THR A 419 -11.59 -23.37 9.17
N ARG A 420 -11.38 -22.52 10.16
CA ARG A 420 -12.08 -22.55 11.44
C ARG A 420 -13.45 -21.86 11.39
N PHE A 421 -13.51 -20.65 10.85
CA PHE A 421 -14.68 -19.79 11.02
C PHE A 421 -15.57 -19.70 9.77
N TRP A 422 -15.00 -19.94 8.59
CA TRP A 422 -15.71 -20.07 7.32
C TRP A 422 -15.72 -21.52 6.83
N ALA A 423 -15.89 -22.48 7.73
CA ALA A 423 -15.83 -23.91 7.42
C ALA A 423 -16.85 -24.37 6.35
N ASN A 424 -17.99 -23.66 6.22
CA ASN A 424 -19.00 -23.90 5.19
C ASN A 424 -19.41 -22.56 4.57
N PRO A 425 -18.54 -21.88 3.81
CA PRO A 425 -18.82 -20.59 3.26
C PRO A 425 -19.87 -20.66 2.15
N ALA A 426 -20.69 -19.62 2.03
CA ALA A 426 -21.62 -19.47 0.90
C ALA A 426 -20.90 -19.02 -0.39
N GLY A 427 -19.69 -18.49 -0.26
CA GLY A 427 -18.84 -17.99 -1.32
C GLY A 427 -17.50 -18.71 -1.42
N ILE A 428 -16.71 -18.30 -2.39
CA ILE A 428 -15.32 -18.73 -2.57
C ILE A 428 -14.43 -17.71 -1.86
N PRO A 429 -13.66 -18.09 -0.82
CA PRO A 429 -12.68 -17.21 -0.22
C PRO A 429 -11.54 -16.94 -1.20
N TYR A 430 -11.08 -15.69 -1.28
CA TYR A 430 -9.95 -15.26 -2.12
C TYR A 430 -10.03 -15.75 -3.58
N PRO A 431 -11.10 -15.43 -4.33
CA PRO A 431 -11.39 -16.00 -5.64
C PRO A 431 -10.60 -15.30 -6.77
N PHE A 432 -9.27 -15.18 -6.63
CA PHE A 432 -8.43 -14.38 -7.52
C PHE A 432 -8.48 -14.88 -8.97
N ARG A 433 -8.30 -16.19 -9.17
CA ARG A 433 -8.35 -16.80 -10.49
C ARG A 433 -9.75 -16.71 -11.10
N ALA A 434 -10.78 -16.95 -10.30
CA ALA A 434 -12.16 -16.88 -10.77
C ALA A 434 -12.54 -15.45 -11.21
N LEU A 435 -12.10 -14.41 -10.50
CA LEU A 435 -12.26 -13.01 -10.90
C LEU A 435 -11.51 -12.72 -12.22
N HIS A 436 -10.25 -13.13 -12.32
CA HIS A 436 -9.45 -12.96 -13.52
C HIS A 436 -10.11 -13.63 -14.74
N ASP A 437 -10.51 -14.90 -14.60
CA ASP A 437 -11.13 -15.68 -15.68
C ASP A 437 -12.50 -15.15 -16.10
N ALA A 438 -13.19 -14.43 -15.20
CA ALA A 438 -14.41 -13.69 -15.51
C ALA A 438 -14.15 -12.35 -16.25
N GLY A 439 -12.89 -11.98 -16.48
CA GLY A 439 -12.50 -10.74 -17.16
C GLY A 439 -12.44 -9.51 -16.26
N THR A 440 -12.43 -9.69 -14.95
CA THR A 440 -12.29 -8.59 -13.99
C THR A 440 -10.87 -8.03 -13.99
N THR A 441 -10.74 -6.70 -13.99
CA THR A 441 -9.45 -6.04 -13.76
C THR A 441 -9.02 -6.27 -12.32
N LEU A 442 -7.80 -6.80 -12.13
CA LEU A 442 -7.20 -6.99 -10.81
C LEU A 442 -6.20 -5.87 -10.52
N ARG A 443 -6.13 -5.45 -9.25
CA ARG A 443 -5.06 -4.63 -8.69
C ARG A 443 -4.66 -5.22 -7.35
N MET A 444 -3.34 -5.19 -7.06
CA MET A 444 -2.82 -5.73 -5.81
C MET A 444 -2.40 -4.63 -4.86
N GLY A 445 -2.64 -4.83 -3.57
CA GLY A 445 -2.19 -3.99 -2.48
C GLY A 445 -1.84 -4.81 -1.25
N SER A 446 -1.15 -4.18 -0.31
CA SER A 446 -0.74 -4.81 0.94
C SER A 446 -1.75 -4.60 2.07
N ASP A 447 -2.54 -3.52 2.00
CA ASP A 447 -3.28 -2.99 3.14
C ASP A 447 -2.34 -2.63 4.32
N ALA A 448 -1.12 -2.16 4.00
CA ALA A 448 -0.13 -1.81 5.00
C ALA A 448 -0.69 -0.81 6.03
N PRO A 449 -0.53 -1.06 7.34
CA PRO A 449 0.38 -2.02 7.99
C PRO A 449 -0.19 -3.41 8.31
N VAL A 450 -1.37 -3.80 7.78
CA VAL A 450 -1.94 -5.14 8.03
C VAL A 450 -0.98 -6.20 7.48
N ALA A 451 -0.51 -6.02 6.23
CA ALA A 451 0.66 -6.71 5.73
C ALA A 451 1.77 -5.67 5.42
N PRO A 452 3.04 -6.07 5.33
CA PRO A 452 4.11 -5.17 4.91
C PRO A 452 3.86 -4.58 3.51
N LEU A 453 4.24 -3.29 3.32
CA LEU A 453 4.27 -2.67 2.01
C LEU A 453 5.41 -3.30 1.19
N ASP A 454 5.08 -4.41 0.55
CA ASP A 454 5.99 -5.20 -0.26
C ASP A 454 5.21 -5.96 -1.33
N PRO A 455 5.17 -5.46 -2.58
CA PRO A 455 4.44 -6.12 -3.67
C PRO A 455 4.89 -7.55 -3.95
N TRP A 456 6.13 -7.90 -3.65
CA TRP A 456 6.67 -9.23 -3.90
C TRP A 456 6.07 -10.28 -2.97
N LEU A 457 5.66 -9.89 -1.74
CA LEU A 457 4.89 -10.76 -0.85
C LEU A 457 3.51 -11.06 -1.45
N ALA A 458 2.84 -10.01 -1.97
CA ALA A 458 1.53 -10.17 -2.62
C ALA A 458 1.63 -11.01 -3.89
N ILE A 459 2.65 -10.77 -4.75
CA ILE A 459 2.90 -11.57 -5.96
C ILE A 459 3.19 -13.04 -5.59
N SER A 460 4.06 -13.29 -4.60
CA SER A 460 4.36 -14.64 -4.12
C SER A 460 3.11 -15.37 -3.66
N ALA A 461 2.28 -14.72 -2.83
CA ALA A 461 1.04 -15.29 -2.32
C ALA A 461 0.03 -15.57 -3.44
N ALA A 462 -0.10 -14.65 -4.40
CA ALA A 462 -1.02 -14.81 -5.54
C ALA A 462 -0.61 -15.94 -6.49
N VAL A 463 0.69 -16.14 -6.71
CA VAL A 463 1.23 -17.12 -7.66
C VAL A 463 1.35 -18.50 -7.05
N LEU A 464 1.85 -18.58 -5.81
CA LEU A 464 2.26 -19.85 -5.21
C LEU A 464 1.28 -20.36 -4.14
N GLY A 465 0.39 -19.48 -3.63
CA GLY A 465 -0.61 -19.86 -2.61
C GLY A 465 0.00 -20.31 -1.29
N THR A 466 1.29 -20.00 -1.06
CA THR A 466 1.99 -20.35 0.17
C THR A 466 3.12 -19.37 0.47
N GLU A 467 3.50 -19.27 1.73
CA GLU A 467 4.61 -18.42 2.19
C GLU A 467 5.95 -19.16 2.29
N SER A 468 5.90 -20.49 2.28
CA SER A 468 7.06 -21.36 2.49
C SER A 468 6.88 -22.66 1.70
N SER A 469 7.98 -23.18 1.18
CA SER A 469 8.05 -24.47 0.50
C SER A 469 7.71 -25.66 1.43
N ASP A 470 7.72 -25.46 2.74
CA ASP A 470 7.36 -26.48 3.73
C ASP A 470 5.84 -26.59 3.97
N ARG A 471 5.05 -25.71 3.35
CA ARG A 471 3.61 -25.66 3.55
C ARG A 471 2.86 -25.83 2.23
N GLU A 472 1.83 -26.70 2.23
CA GLU A 472 0.98 -26.90 1.04
C GLU A 472 0.30 -25.60 0.61
N PRO A 473 0.18 -25.34 -0.71
CA PRO A 473 -0.54 -24.19 -1.22
C PRO A 473 -1.99 -24.13 -0.73
N PHE A 474 -2.45 -22.93 -0.37
CA PHE A 474 -3.84 -22.66 -0.06
C PHE A 474 -4.60 -22.35 -1.34
N GLN A 475 -5.66 -23.10 -1.63
CA GLN A 475 -6.50 -22.96 -2.83
C GLN A 475 -5.68 -22.80 -4.13
N PRO A 476 -4.87 -23.79 -4.51
CA PRO A 476 -4.01 -23.69 -5.69
C PRO A 476 -4.79 -23.41 -6.98
N GLU A 477 -6.08 -23.75 -7.04
CA GLU A 477 -6.98 -23.43 -8.15
C GLU A 477 -7.31 -21.94 -8.26
N GLN A 478 -7.07 -21.14 -7.22
CA GLN A 478 -7.23 -19.69 -7.22
C GLN A 478 -5.94 -18.94 -7.47
N CYS A 479 -4.80 -19.63 -7.59
CA CYS A 479 -3.52 -19.00 -7.89
C CYS A 479 -3.51 -18.37 -9.29
N LEU A 480 -2.85 -17.23 -9.39
CA LEU A 480 -2.60 -16.51 -10.65
C LEU A 480 -1.24 -16.92 -11.23
N ASP A 481 -0.95 -16.53 -12.46
CA ASP A 481 0.41 -16.60 -13.00
C ASP A 481 1.22 -15.35 -12.67
N VAL A 482 2.54 -15.42 -12.85
CA VAL A 482 3.47 -14.30 -12.56
C VAL A 482 3.16 -13.08 -13.44
N HIS A 483 2.82 -13.31 -14.73
CA HIS A 483 2.48 -12.25 -15.68
C HIS A 483 1.27 -11.44 -15.17
N THR A 484 0.17 -12.11 -14.84
CA THR A 484 -1.05 -11.49 -14.31
C THR A 484 -0.77 -10.78 -12.99
N SER A 485 0.00 -11.39 -12.09
CA SER A 485 0.30 -10.83 -10.77
C SER A 485 1.19 -9.60 -10.85
N LEU A 486 2.22 -9.63 -11.69
CA LEU A 486 3.08 -8.46 -11.92
C LEU A 486 2.29 -7.33 -12.57
N ALA A 487 1.47 -7.62 -13.59
CA ALA A 487 0.60 -6.64 -14.23
C ALA A 487 -0.39 -5.99 -13.23
N ALA A 488 -0.98 -6.77 -12.32
CA ALA A 488 -1.88 -6.27 -11.29
C ALA A 488 -1.18 -5.38 -10.23
N SER A 489 0.14 -5.47 -10.14
CA SER A 489 0.99 -4.66 -9.24
C SER A 489 1.59 -3.43 -9.92
N THR A 490 1.08 -2.99 -11.07
CA THR A 490 1.55 -1.79 -11.79
C THR A 490 0.40 -0.82 -12.06
N ALA A 491 0.71 0.46 -12.22
CA ALA A 491 -0.30 1.47 -12.57
C ALA A 491 -1.04 1.14 -13.88
N THR A 492 -0.30 0.68 -14.88
CA THR A 492 -0.82 0.46 -16.23
C THR A 492 -1.56 -0.87 -16.42
N GLY A 493 -1.46 -1.79 -15.46
CA GLY A 493 -1.98 -3.15 -15.62
C GLY A 493 -1.21 -3.98 -16.63
N ARG A 494 0.05 -3.63 -16.87
CA ARG A 494 0.98 -4.36 -17.77
C ARG A 494 2.24 -4.73 -17.01
N ASP A 495 2.76 -5.91 -17.27
CA ASP A 495 4.04 -6.40 -16.77
C ASP A 495 5.26 -5.89 -17.56
N ARG A 496 5.01 -5.18 -18.66
CA ARG A 496 6.04 -4.66 -19.58
C ARG A 496 5.81 -3.19 -19.88
N LEU A 497 6.91 -2.46 -20.06
CA LEU A 497 6.87 -1.06 -20.48
C LEU A 497 6.38 -0.92 -21.92
N ALA A 498 5.64 0.14 -22.17
CA ALA A 498 5.21 0.54 -23.50
C ALA A 498 5.38 2.06 -23.69
N SER A 499 5.50 2.50 -24.93
CA SER A 499 5.54 3.93 -25.27
C SER A 499 4.27 4.62 -24.76
N GLY A 500 4.44 5.75 -24.09
CA GLY A 500 3.37 6.52 -23.45
C GLY A 500 3.13 6.18 -21.97
N ASP A 501 3.77 5.13 -21.43
CA ASP A 501 3.72 4.84 -20.00
C ASP A 501 4.45 5.93 -19.19
N PRO A 502 4.14 6.10 -17.92
CA PRO A 502 4.99 6.87 -17.00
C PRO A 502 6.43 6.35 -17.03
N ALA A 503 7.41 7.25 -16.93
CA ALA A 503 8.82 6.89 -16.83
C ALA A 503 9.19 6.33 -15.44
N ASP A 504 8.36 5.42 -14.97
CA ASP A 504 8.49 4.73 -13.69
C ASP A 504 9.00 3.31 -13.98
N VAL A 505 10.24 3.03 -13.60
CA VAL A 505 10.96 1.85 -14.08
C VAL A 505 11.72 1.20 -12.93
N VAL A 506 11.75 -0.13 -12.93
CA VAL A 506 12.58 -0.93 -12.01
C VAL A 506 13.55 -1.79 -12.79
N LEU A 507 14.81 -1.80 -12.39
CA LEU A 507 15.84 -2.71 -12.86
C LEU A 507 16.13 -3.77 -11.79
N LEU A 508 16.13 -5.02 -12.21
CA LEU A 508 16.35 -6.20 -11.35
C LEU A 508 17.58 -6.96 -11.84
N ASP A 509 18.36 -7.56 -10.94
CA ASP A 509 19.45 -8.47 -11.30
C ASP A 509 19.03 -9.95 -11.33
N ALA A 510 17.73 -10.22 -11.13
CA ALA A 510 17.11 -11.54 -11.30
C ALA A 510 15.84 -11.44 -12.13
N ASP A 511 15.55 -12.48 -12.94
CA ASP A 511 14.30 -12.57 -13.70
C ASP A 511 13.15 -12.96 -12.74
N PRO A 512 12.15 -12.11 -12.51
CA PRO A 512 11.03 -12.44 -11.64
C PRO A 512 10.20 -13.63 -12.13
N TYR A 513 10.27 -13.98 -13.42
CA TYR A 513 9.58 -15.14 -13.97
C TYR A 513 10.30 -16.47 -13.69
N ALA A 514 11.56 -16.39 -13.28
CA ALA A 514 12.35 -17.54 -12.86
C ALA A 514 12.22 -17.85 -11.35
N ALA A 515 11.58 -16.96 -10.58
CA ALA A 515 11.35 -17.13 -9.15
C ALA A 515 10.15 -18.08 -8.93
N ASP A 516 10.41 -19.38 -8.92
CA ASP A 516 9.41 -20.46 -8.89
C ASP A 516 9.15 -21.04 -7.48
N THR A 517 9.79 -20.49 -6.44
CA THR A 517 9.57 -20.84 -5.04
C THR A 517 9.14 -19.64 -4.21
N PRO A 518 8.41 -19.86 -3.08
CA PRO A 518 8.03 -18.76 -2.20
C PRO A 518 9.23 -17.98 -1.69
N GLU A 519 10.31 -18.66 -1.33
CA GLU A 519 11.54 -18.06 -0.83
C GLU A 519 12.20 -17.17 -1.90
N ALA A 520 12.29 -17.65 -3.14
CA ALA A 520 12.87 -16.90 -4.25
C ALA A 520 12.02 -15.66 -4.60
N MET A 521 10.69 -15.82 -4.70
CA MET A 521 9.80 -14.70 -5.03
C MET A 521 9.80 -13.64 -3.92
N ARG A 522 9.76 -14.04 -2.67
CA ARG A 522 9.80 -13.14 -1.49
C ARG A 522 11.17 -12.49 -1.29
N ALA A 523 12.22 -13.03 -1.90
CA ALA A 523 13.56 -12.44 -1.90
C ALA A 523 13.76 -11.39 -3.02
N MET A 524 12.83 -11.23 -3.94
CA MET A 524 12.96 -10.29 -5.07
C MET A 524 13.29 -8.83 -4.68
N PRO A 525 12.89 -8.27 -3.52
CA PRO A 525 13.38 -6.97 -3.09
C PRO A 525 14.92 -6.86 -3.04
N GLN A 526 15.61 -7.96 -2.72
CA GLN A 526 17.09 -8.00 -2.67
C GLN A 526 17.73 -7.93 -4.07
N HIS A 527 16.93 -8.14 -5.11
CA HIS A 527 17.32 -8.11 -6.52
C HIS A 527 16.97 -6.78 -7.21
N VAL A 528 16.36 -5.83 -6.49
CA VAL A 528 16.13 -4.47 -7.01
C VAL A 528 17.45 -3.72 -7.03
N VAL A 529 17.92 -3.38 -8.24
CA VAL A 529 19.18 -2.65 -8.44
C VAL A 529 18.93 -1.16 -8.53
N MET A 530 17.79 -0.78 -9.11
CA MET A 530 17.44 0.62 -9.33
C MET A 530 15.93 0.78 -9.48
N THR A 531 15.42 1.85 -8.89
CA THR A 531 14.04 2.31 -9.08
C THR A 531 14.07 3.74 -9.60
N LEU A 532 13.36 3.99 -10.70
CA LEU A 532 13.18 5.30 -11.28
C LEU A 532 11.74 5.75 -11.16
N LEU A 533 11.51 6.97 -10.67
CA LEU A 533 10.23 7.67 -10.64
C LEU A 533 10.33 8.89 -11.57
N CYS A 534 9.45 8.97 -12.58
CA CYS A 534 9.51 10.00 -13.61
C CYS A 534 10.88 10.08 -14.34
N GLY A 535 11.63 8.98 -14.41
CA GLY A 535 12.99 8.93 -14.97
C GLY A 535 14.09 9.37 -14.01
N GLU A 536 13.78 9.79 -12.80
CA GLU A 536 14.75 10.14 -11.74
C GLU A 536 14.94 8.97 -10.77
N ARG A 537 16.19 8.74 -10.36
CA ARG A 537 16.52 7.64 -9.47
C ARG A 537 16.05 7.93 -8.03
N THR A 538 15.24 7.02 -7.48
CA THR A 538 14.79 7.03 -6.08
C THR A 538 15.48 5.94 -5.25
N TYR A 539 15.99 4.89 -5.90
CA TYR A 539 16.78 3.83 -5.27
C TYR A 539 17.91 3.35 -6.19
#